data_05691391085462ad0401648d75a23bf3
#
_entry.id   05691391085462ad0401648d75a23bf3
#
_cell.length_a   1.000
_cell.length_b   1.000
_cell.length_c   1.000
_cell.angle_alpha   90.00
_cell.angle_beta   90.00
_cell.angle_gamma   90.00
#
_symmetry.space_group_name_H-M   'P 1'
#
loop_
_entity.id
_entity.type
_entity.pdbx_description
1 polymer ?
#
loop_
_entity_poly.entity_id
_entity_poly.type
_entity_poly.pdbx_seq_one_letter_code
_entity_poly.pdbx_strand_id
1 'polypeptide(L)'
;MVTTYKWTIEQWQQLIKTGVLADAEVEFLDGEIVEMSPEGIPHSFTGRSVGGYLRSLLADVALISEAYPITLDNSEPRPDIAIVRLPEAIYARHHPYPEDIYWLIEISNSTLKIDKTKKAAIYARNKISEYWILDLVNKKLIVHTEPKNNEYQQITQYQTGLVSSLAFPEIALASSPAFAILMTIMK
;
A
#
# COMPACT_ATOMS: atom_id res chain seq x y z
N MET A 1 4.26 -19.66 -29.98
CA MET A 1 4.08 -18.46 -29.13
C MET A 1 4.82 -18.72 -27.84
N VAL A 2 5.74 -17.85 -27.43
CA VAL A 2 6.44 -17.99 -26.12
C VAL A 2 5.64 -17.20 -25.09
N THR A 3 5.24 -17.83 -23.99
CA THR A 3 4.51 -17.19 -22.88
C THR A 3 5.38 -17.26 -21.63
N THR A 4 5.34 -16.20 -20.84
CA THR A 4 6.00 -16.18 -19.53
C THR A 4 5.23 -17.07 -18.56
N TYR A 5 5.95 -17.92 -17.82
CA TYR A 5 5.33 -18.69 -16.74
C TYR A 5 4.91 -17.77 -15.59
N LYS A 6 3.69 -17.96 -15.10
CA LYS A 6 3.18 -17.26 -13.94
C LYS A 6 3.19 -18.20 -12.74
N TRP A 7 3.78 -17.73 -11.64
CA TRP A 7 3.79 -18.46 -10.39
C TRP A 7 2.43 -18.42 -9.71
N THR A 8 2.09 -19.44 -8.93
CA THR A 8 0.95 -19.35 -8.00
C THR A 8 1.42 -18.82 -6.65
N ILE A 9 0.46 -18.38 -5.82
CA ILE A 9 0.77 -17.91 -4.47
C ILE A 9 1.40 -19.01 -3.60
N GLU A 10 0.98 -20.26 -3.75
CA GLU A 10 1.54 -21.40 -3.03
C GLU A 10 3.00 -21.66 -3.44
N GLN A 11 3.31 -21.58 -4.74
CA GLN A 11 4.67 -21.73 -5.25
C GLN A 11 5.58 -20.61 -4.73
N TRP A 12 5.07 -19.36 -4.73
CA TRP A 12 5.75 -18.22 -4.15
C TRP A 12 6.06 -18.44 -2.67
N GLN A 13 5.06 -18.81 -1.87
CA GLN A 13 5.24 -19.06 -0.44
C GLN A 13 6.19 -20.24 -0.15
N GLN A 14 6.21 -21.26 -1.01
CA GLN A 14 7.21 -22.31 -0.93
C GLN A 14 8.60 -21.78 -1.23
N LEU A 15 8.75 -20.94 -2.27
CA LEU A 15 10.04 -20.33 -2.63
C LEU A 15 10.59 -19.47 -1.49
N ILE A 16 9.76 -18.64 -0.85
CA ILE A 16 10.17 -17.84 0.31
C ILE A 16 10.69 -18.74 1.44
N LYS A 17 10.04 -19.87 1.73
CA LYS A 17 10.47 -20.80 2.78
C LYS A 17 11.85 -21.43 2.52
N THR A 18 12.30 -21.47 1.27
CA THR A 18 13.67 -21.99 0.96
C THR A 18 14.77 -21.02 1.37
N GLY A 19 14.45 -19.73 1.62
CA GLY A 19 15.42 -18.69 1.93
C GLY A 19 16.24 -18.22 0.72
N VAL A 20 15.99 -18.72 -0.49
CA VAL A 20 16.79 -18.34 -1.68
C VAL A 20 16.66 -16.86 -2.05
N LEU A 21 15.59 -16.21 -1.61
CA LEU A 21 15.33 -14.78 -1.82
C LEU A 21 15.54 -13.94 -0.56
N ALA A 22 16.21 -14.47 0.48
CA ALA A 22 16.34 -13.77 1.76
C ALA A 22 17.03 -12.39 1.65
N ASP A 23 17.97 -12.27 0.72
CA ASP A 23 18.73 -11.02 0.47
C ASP A 23 18.17 -10.20 -0.69
N ALA A 24 17.00 -10.60 -1.27
CA ALA A 24 16.40 -9.92 -2.39
C ALA A 24 15.24 -9.03 -1.95
N GLU A 25 15.30 -7.74 -2.33
CA GLU A 25 14.18 -6.83 -2.16
C GLU A 25 13.17 -7.03 -3.29
N VAL A 26 12.23 -7.95 -3.08
CA VAL A 26 11.24 -8.35 -4.09
C VAL A 26 9.84 -8.39 -3.49
N GLU A 27 8.85 -8.21 -4.37
CA GLU A 27 7.43 -8.45 -4.08
C GLU A 27 6.82 -9.37 -5.14
N PHE A 28 5.71 -10.02 -4.81
CA PHE A 28 5.01 -10.92 -5.73
C PHE A 28 3.74 -10.24 -6.24
N LEU A 29 3.71 -9.97 -7.55
CA LEU A 29 2.62 -9.22 -8.19
C LEU A 29 2.07 -9.99 -9.39
N ASP A 30 0.85 -10.50 -9.27
CA ASP A 30 0.12 -11.14 -10.36
C ASP A 30 0.90 -12.30 -11.01
N GLY A 31 1.47 -13.15 -10.15
CA GLY A 31 2.27 -14.31 -10.57
C GLY A 31 3.70 -13.99 -11.02
N GLU A 32 4.17 -12.77 -10.83
CA GLU A 32 5.52 -12.33 -11.18
C GLU A 32 6.30 -11.91 -9.93
N ILE A 33 7.58 -12.29 -9.87
CA ILE A 33 8.53 -11.79 -8.89
C ILE A 33 9.09 -10.48 -9.43
N VAL A 34 8.86 -9.39 -8.70
CA VAL A 34 9.20 -8.03 -9.13
C VAL A 34 10.22 -7.45 -8.15
N GLU A 35 11.33 -6.94 -8.67
CA GLU A 35 12.32 -6.26 -7.85
C GLU A 35 11.79 -4.90 -7.38
N MET A 36 11.97 -4.62 -6.09
CA MET A 36 11.57 -3.34 -5.49
C MET A 36 12.65 -2.28 -5.76
N SER A 37 12.21 -1.08 -6.09
CA SER A 37 13.14 0.04 -6.23
C SER A 37 13.68 0.47 -4.86
N PRO A 38 14.97 0.81 -4.72
CA PRO A 38 15.50 1.35 -3.48
C PRO A 38 14.76 2.62 -3.05
N GLU A 39 14.45 2.69 -1.76
CA GLU A 39 13.79 3.85 -1.18
C GLU A 39 14.76 5.03 -1.02
N GLY A 40 14.41 6.16 -1.60
CA GLY A 40 15.14 7.40 -1.35
C GLY A 40 14.71 8.10 -0.06
N ILE A 41 15.50 9.09 0.40
CA ILE A 41 15.24 9.86 1.62
C ILE A 41 13.83 10.46 1.67
N PRO A 42 13.28 11.08 0.60
CA PRO A 42 11.92 11.63 0.64
C PRO A 42 10.86 10.57 0.89
N HIS A 43 11.01 9.37 0.29
CA HIS A 43 10.09 8.25 0.46
C HIS A 43 10.07 7.77 1.91
N SER A 44 11.22 7.35 2.43
CA SER A 44 11.34 6.80 3.78
C SER A 44 10.99 7.82 4.88
N PHE A 45 11.28 9.12 4.66
CA PHE A 45 10.85 10.17 5.57
C PHE A 45 9.33 10.33 5.58
N THR A 46 8.70 10.34 4.40
CA THR A 46 7.24 10.43 4.28
C THR A 46 6.55 9.22 4.92
N GLY A 47 7.06 8.01 4.68
CA GLY A 47 6.54 6.78 5.28
C GLY A 47 6.48 6.86 6.80
N ARG A 48 7.61 7.16 7.43
CA ARG A 48 7.67 7.33 8.90
C ARG A 48 6.72 8.42 9.42
N SER A 49 6.63 9.55 8.71
CA SER A 49 5.78 10.67 9.13
C SER A 49 4.30 10.35 9.02
N VAL A 50 3.89 9.74 7.91
CA VAL A 50 2.50 9.30 7.69
C VAL A 50 2.12 8.17 8.62
N GLY A 51 2.97 7.15 8.76
CA GLY A 51 2.74 6.04 9.69
C GLY A 51 2.62 6.51 11.14
N GLY A 52 3.52 7.40 11.57
CA GLY A 52 3.45 8.03 12.91
C GLY A 52 2.16 8.82 13.14
N TYR A 53 1.75 9.61 12.15
CA TYR A 53 0.51 10.38 12.19
C TYR A 53 -0.73 9.46 12.29
N LEU A 54 -0.81 8.45 11.43
CA LEU A 54 -1.91 7.49 11.45
C LEU A 54 -1.98 6.73 12.76
N ARG A 55 -0.85 6.29 13.33
CA ARG A 55 -0.83 5.67 14.66
C ARG A 55 -1.38 6.60 15.74
N SER A 56 -1.06 7.88 15.69
CA SER A 56 -1.58 8.83 16.69
C SER A 56 -3.09 9.01 16.65
N LEU A 57 -3.72 8.70 15.52
CA LEU A 57 -5.16 8.84 15.32
C LEU A 57 -5.94 7.53 15.45
N LEU A 58 -5.33 6.40 15.12
CA LEU A 58 -6.00 5.13 14.90
C LEU A 58 -5.54 3.99 15.82
N ALA A 59 -4.62 4.25 16.77
CA ALA A 59 -4.00 3.20 17.60
C ALA A 59 -4.99 2.26 18.32
N ASP A 60 -6.16 2.78 18.70
CA ASP A 60 -7.18 2.01 19.44
C ASP A 60 -8.14 1.24 18.51
N VAL A 61 -8.13 1.50 17.20
CA VAL A 61 -9.12 0.98 16.24
C VAL A 61 -8.52 0.25 15.06
N ALA A 62 -7.23 0.47 14.76
CA ALA A 62 -6.54 -0.19 13.66
C ALA A 62 -5.04 -0.36 13.95
N LEU A 63 -4.44 -1.38 13.33
CA LEU A 63 -2.99 -1.56 13.27
C LEU A 63 -2.44 -0.85 12.02
N ILE A 64 -1.38 -0.08 12.20
CA ILE A 64 -0.64 0.55 11.10
C ILE A 64 0.57 -0.32 10.79
N SER A 65 0.49 -1.09 9.72
CA SER A 65 1.52 -2.03 9.24
C SER A 65 2.34 -1.36 8.15
N GLU A 66 3.64 -1.18 8.36
CA GLU A 66 4.53 -0.48 7.42
C GLU A 66 5.47 -1.46 6.75
N ALA A 67 5.50 -1.45 5.42
CA ALA A 67 6.42 -2.24 4.59
C ALA A 67 6.38 -3.77 4.85
N TYR A 68 5.30 -4.29 5.39
CA TYR A 68 5.07 -5.72 5.53
C TYR A 68 4.16 -6.26 4.43
N PRO A 69 4.34 -7.53 4.01
CA PRO A 69 3.50 -8.13 3.00
C PRO A 69 2.02 -8.22 3.41
N ILE A 70 1.16 -8.19 2.41
CA ILE A 70 -0.25 -8.61 2.52
C ILE A 70 -0.47 -9.77 1.55
N THR A 71 -1.35 -10.72 1.88
CA THR A 71 -1.64 -11.87 1.01
C THR A 71 -2.95 -11.64 0.27
N LEU A 72 -2.86 -11.60 -1.06
CA LEU A 72 -3.98 -11.46 -1.98
C LEU A 72 -4.13 -12.73 -2.83
N ASP A 73 -5.14 -12.80 -3.71
CA ASP A 73 -5.47 -13.99 -4.51
C ASP A 73 -4.26 -14.59 -5.22
N ASN A 74 -3.56 -13.84 -6.06
CA ASN A 74 -2.31 -14.28 -6.71
C ASN A 74 -1.21 -13.23 -6.62
N SER A 75 -1.07 -12.61 -5.45
CA SER A 75 -0.08 -11.57 -5.19
C SER A 75 0.24 -11.49 -3.70
N GLU A 76 1.46 -11.11 -3.39
CA GLU A 76 1.91 -10.78 -2.03
C GLU A 76 2.72 -9.50 -2.08
N PRO A 77 2.03 -8.36 -2.34
CA PRO A 77 2.69 -7.05 -2.37
C PRO A 77 3.11 -6.59 -0.98
N ARG A 78 4.07 -5.66 -0.95
CA ARG A 78 4.52 -4.96 0.26
C ARG A 78 4.12 -3.48 0.16
N PRO A 79 2.89 -3.12 0.52
CA PRO A 79 2.49 -1.71 0.52
C PRO A 79 3.32 -0.92 1.53
N ASP A 80 3.58 0.35 1.25
CA ASP A 80 4.31 1.19 2.17
C ASP A 80 3.59 1.29 3.53
N ILE A 81 2.25 1.40 3.51
CA ILE A 81 1.44 1.34 4.72
C ILE A 81 0.15 0.57 4.43
N ALA A 82 -0.16 -0.42 5.25
CA ALA A 82 -1.46 -1.07 5.32
C ALA A 82 -2.15 -0.72 6.64
N ILE A 83 -3.37 -0.28 6.58
CA ILE A 83 -4.20 -0.05 7.76
C ILE A 83 -5.11 -1.26 7.90
N VAL A 84 -4.90 -2.04 8.95
CA VAL A 84 -5.50 -3.35 9.11
C VAL A 84 -6.20 -3.51 10.45
N ARG A 85 -7.04 -4.54 10.55
CA ARG A 85 -7.86 -4.82 11.74
C ARG A 85 -7.00 -5.20 12.94
N LEU A 86 -7.48 -4.87 14.12
CA LEU A 86 -7.00 -5.42 15.38
C LEU A 86 -7.72 -6.77 15.69
N PRO A 87 -7.14 -7.64 16.56
CA PRO A 87 -5.88 -7.46 17.26
C PRO A 87 -4.66 -7.89 16.42
N GLU A 88 -3.52 -7.24 16.63
CA GLU A 88 -2.25 -7.55 15.95
C GLU A 88 -1.85 -9.04 16.04
N ALA A 89 -2.22 -9.70 17.13
CA ALA A 89 -1.87 -11.11 17.38
C ALA A 89 -2.36 -12.09 16.30
N ILE A 90 -3.38 -11.76 15.50
CA ILE A 90 -3.83 -12.63 14.41
C ILE A 90 -2.78 -12.75 13.31
N TYR A 91 -1.96 -11.71 13.10
CA TYR A 91 -0.92 -11.65 12.07
C TYR A 91 0.39 -12.38 12.47
N ALA A 92 0.43 -12.99 13.65
CA ALA A 92 1.50 -13.93 14.01
C ALA A 92 1.44 -15.24 13.21
N ARG A 93 0.34 -15.52 12.49
CA ARG A 93 0.11 -16.78 11.77
C ARG A 93 0.02 -16.62 10.25
N HIS A 94 -0.31 -15.44 9.77
CA HIS A 94 -0.46 -15.11 8.35
C HIS A 94 -0.33 -13.60 8.14
N HIS A 95 -0.01 -13.18 6.94
CA HIS A 95 -0.11 -11.77 6.56
C HIS A 95 -1.59 -11.36 6.43
N PRO A 96 -1.91 -10.06 6.52
CA PRO A 96 -3.27 -9.58 6.33
C PRO A 96 -3.87 -10.05 5.00
N TYR A 97 -5.09 -10.57 5.05
CA TYR A 97 -5.91 -10.88 3.89
C TYR A 97 -6.79 -9.69 3.50
N PRO A 98 -7.47 -9.69 2.33
CA PRO A 98 -8.31 -8.56 1.90
C PRO A 98 -9.36 -8.11 2.92
N GLU A 99 -9.97 -9.05 3.64
CA GLU A 99 -10.98 -8.78 4.69
C GLU A 99 -10.42 -8.10 5.93
N ASP A 100 -9.11 -8.21 6.15
CA ASP A 100 -8.43 -7.55 7.27
C ASP A 100 -8.06 -6.11 6.97
N ILE A 101 -8.11 -5.70 5.70
CA ILE A 101 -7.57 -4.44 5.23
C ILE A 101 -8.67 -3.37 5.17
N TYR A 102 -8.47 -2.27 5.89
CA TYR A 102 -9.30 -1.09 5.77
C TYR A 102 -8.94 -0.28 4.51
N TRP A 103 -7.67 0.07 4.35
CA TRP A 103 -7.12 0.65 3.12
C TRP A 103 -5.60 0.52 3.05
N LEU A 104 -5.06 0.77 1.87
CA LEU A 104 -3.63 0.71 1.58
C LEU A 104 -3.11 2.08 1.14
N ILE A 105 -1.84 2.35 1.43
CA ILE A 105 -1.16 3.57 0.99
C ILE A 105 0.17 3.18 0.35
N GLU A 106 0.42 3.74 -0.83
CA GLU A 106 1.73 3.71 -1.50
C GLU A 106 2.29 5.13 -1.57
N ILE A 107 3.59 5.26 -1.37
CA ILE A 107 4.33 6.51 -1.42
C ILE A 107 5.16 6.51 -2.70
N SER A 108 4.65 7.16 -3.72
CA SER A 108 5.23 7.10 -5.06
C SER A 108 6.20 8.24 -5.31
N ASN A 109 7.43 7.89 -5.60
CA ASN A 109 8.43 8.80 -6.14
C ASN A 109 8.79 8.41 -7.59
N SER A 110 9.40 7.24 -7.79
CA SER A 110 9.72 6.66 -9.10
C SER A 110 8.70 5.59 -9.55
N THR A 111 7.90 5.08 -8.64
CA THR A 111 6.99 3.94 -8.82
C THR A 111 5.58 4.32 -9.29
N LEU A 112 5.26 5.59 -9.43
CA LEU A 112 3.90 6.10 -9.68
C LEU A 112 3.17 5.36 -10.81
N LYS A 113 3.87 4.95 -11.85
CA LYS A 113 3.25 4.23 -12.96
C LYS A 113 2.76 2.84 -12.53
N ILE A 114 3.58 2.07 -11.82
CA ILE A 114 3.21 0.72 -11.36
C ILE A 114 2.12 0.81 -10.29
N ASP A 115 2.19 1.78 -9.38
CA ASP A 115 1.21 1.98 -8.32
C ASP A 115 -0.17 2.33 -8.89
N LYS A 116 -0.22 3.21 -9.91
CA LYS A 116 -1.46 3.61 -10.58
C LYS A 116 -2.04 2.57 -11.55
N THR A 117 -1.27 1.57 -11.93
CA THR A 117 -1.70 0.58 -12.93
C THR A 117 -1.74 -0.82 -12.34
N LYS A 118 -0.60 -1.49 -12.24
CA LYS A 118 -0.52 -2.89 -11.81
C LYS A 118 -1.02 -3.09 -10.38
N LYS A 119 -0.52 -2.31 -9.42
CA LYS A 119 -0.96 -2.41 -8.01
C LYS A 119 -2.42 -2.01 -7.85
N ALA A 120 -2.85 -0.91 -8.46
CA ALA A 120 -4.25 -0.49 -8.42
C ALA A 120 -5.20 -1.58 -8.96
N ALA A 121 -4.87 -2.24 -10.08
CA ALA A 121 -5.67 -3.34 -10.63
C ALA A 121 -5.69 -4.58 -9.71
N ILE A 122 -4.53 -4.93 -9.11
CA ILE A 122 -4.43 -6.02 -8.15
C ILE A 122 -5.31 -5.73 -6.93
N TYR A 123 -5.21 -4.54 -6.34
CA TYR A 123 -5.98 -4.15 -5.16
C TYR A 123 -7.49 -4.10 -5.45
N ALA A 124 -7.89 -3.52 -6.59
CA ALA A 124 -9.30 -3.48 -6.99
C ALA A 124 -9.89 -4.88 -7.24
N ARG A 125 -9.13 -5.80 -7.88
CA ARG A 125 -9.53 -7.19 -8.09
C ARG A 125 -9.78 -7.92 -6.79
N ASN A 126 -8.97 -7.66 -5.77
CA ASN A 126 -9.10 -8.22 -4.43
C ASN A 126 -10.07 -7.44 -3.54
N LYS A 127 -10.85 -6.50 -4.11
CA LYS A 127 -11.90 -5.75 -3.40
C LYS A 127 -11.39 -4.92 -2.23
N ILE A 128 -10.14 -4.48 -2.28
CA ILE A 128 -9.64 -3.49 -1.32
C ILE A 128 -10.44 -2.22 -1.52
N SER A 129 -11.25 -1.85 -0.52
CA SER A 129 -12.27 -0.80 -0.65
C SER A 129 -11.68 0.57 -0.97
N GLU A 130 -10.46 0.84 -0.50
CA GLU A 130 -9.82 2.13 -0.61
C GLU A 130 -8.31 1.97 -0.77
N TYR A 131 -7.73 2.74 -1.70
CA TYR A 131 -6.31 2.74 -2.00
C TYR A 131 -5.82 4.15 -2.26
N TRP A 132 -4.80 4.57 -1.54
CA TRP A 132 -4.22 5.90 -1.60
C TRP A 132 -2.83 5.88 -2.20
N ILE A 133 -2.52 6.85 -3.06
CA ILE A 133 -1.17 7.07 -3.58
C ILE A 133 -0.73 8.49 -3.19
N LEU A 134 0.34 8.58 -2.42
CA LEU A 134 1.05 9.82 -2.13
C LEU A 134 2.07 10.08 -3.24
N ASP A 135 1.69 10.86 -4.24
CA ASP A 135 2.53 11.26 -5.36
C ASP A 135 3.49 12.38 -4.93
N LEU A 136 4.72 12.02 -4.58
CA LEU A 136 5.72 12.96 -4.07
C LEU A 136 6.20 13.94 -5.14
N VAL A 137 6.23 13.52 -6.40
CA VAL A 137 6.69 14.35 -7.52
C VAL A 137 5.70 15.46 -7.81
N ASN A 138 4.40 15.13 -7.90
CA ASN A 138 3.35 16.09 -8.21
C ASN A 138 2.69 16.68 -6.95
N LYS A 139 3.15 16.30 -5.76
CA LYS A 139 2.69 16.80 -4.46
C LYS A 139 1.17 16.72 -4.30
N LYS A 140 0.63 15.50 -4.47
CA LYS A 140 -0.80 15.25 -4.36
C LYS A 140 -1.09 13.87 -3.76
N LEU A 141 -2.23 13.76 -3.13
CA LEU A 141 -2.84 12.51 -2.72
C LEU A 141 -3.84 12.07 -3.80
N ILE A 142 -3.74 10.82 -4.25
CA ILE A 142 -4.69 10.21 -5.18
C ILE A 142 -5.43 9.12 -4.41
N VAL A 143 -6.74 9.26 -4.28
CA VAL A 143 -7.62 8.33 -3.56
C VAL A 143 -8.44 7.54 -4.57
N HIS A 144 -8.32 6.22 -4.50
CA HIS A 144 -9.05 5.27 -5.33
C HIS A 144 -10.10 4.57 -4.46
N THR A 145 -11.36 4.57 -4.92
CA THR A 145 -12.49 3.93 -4.23
C THR A 145 -13.42 3.23 -5.22
N GLU A 146 -14.40 2.48 -4.70
CA GLU A 146 -15.38 1.73 -5.49
C GLU A 146 -14.73 0.69 -6.42
N PRO A 147 -14.06 -0.34 -5.88
CA PRO A 147 -13.47 -1.40 -6.70
C PRO A 147 -14.55 -2.23 -7.39
N LYS A 148 -14.53 -2.26 -8.73
CA LYS A 148 -15.46 -3.02 -9.55
C LYS A 148 -14.80 -3.41 -10.86
N ASN A 149 -15.01 -4.65 -11.33
CA ASN A 149 -14.44 -5.16 -12.59
C ASN A 149 -12.90 -5.00 -12.68
N ASN A 150 -12.21 -5.26 -11.58
CA ASN A 150 -10.74 -5.14 -11.42
C ASN A 150 -10.18 -3.70 -11.56
N GLU A 151 -11.04 -2.70 -11.42
CA GLU A 151 -10.66 -1.30 -11.48
C GLU A 151 -11.37 -0.50 -10.38
N TYR A 152 -10.78 0.60 -9.96
CA TYR A 152 -11.45 1.58 -9.10
C TYR A 152 -12.29 2.52 -9.96
N GLN A 153 -13.57 2.64 -9.66
CA GLN A 153 -14.50 3.45 -10.45
C GLN A 153 -14.41 4.94 -10.09
N GLN A 154 -13.98 5.25 -8.88
CA GLN A 154 -13.79 6.63 -8.44
C GLN A 154 -12.33 6.90 -8.11
N ILE A 155 -11.76 7.96 -8.70
CA ILE A 155 -10.41 8.42 -8.45
C ILE A 155 -10.46 9.91 -8.18
N THR A 156 -10.16 10.32 -6.94
CA THR A 156 -10.15 11.72 -6.52
C THR A 156 -8.74 12.17 -6.19
N GLN A 157 -8.38 13.41 -6.54
CA GLN A 157 -7.05 13.96 -6.29
C GLN A 157 -7.15 15.18 -5.37
N TYR A 158 -6.27 15.21 -4.37
CA TYR A 158 -6.18 16.28 -3.40
C TYR A 158 -4.76 16.87 -3.38
N GLN A 159 -4.65 18.18 -3.47
CA GLN A 159 -3.38 18.90 -3.26
C GLN A 159 -3.31 19.49 -1.84
N THR A 160 -4.45 19.86 -1.30
CA THR A 160 -4.62 20.42 0.05
C THR A 160 -5.97 20.04 0.61
N GLY A 161 -6.18 20.18 1.91
CA GLY A 161 -7.47 20.01 2.57
C GLY A 161 -7.49 18.80 3.50
N LEU A 162 -8.69 18.40 3.87
CA LEU A 162 -8.96 17.22 4.70
C LEU A 162 -9.54 16.11 3.84
N VAL A 163 -9.17 14.90 4.15
CA VAL A 163 -9.72 13.67 3.57
C VAL A 163 -10.01 12.70 4.71
N SER A 164 -11.12 12.01 4.65
CA SER A 164 -11.42 10.91 5.58
C SER A 164 -11.40 9.61 4.81
N SER A 165 -10.94 8.53 5.45
CA SER A 165 -11.06 7.20 4.86
C SER A 165 -12.51 6.71 4.95
N LEU A 166 -12.87 5.79 4.07
CA LEU A 166 -14.20 5.16 4.10
C LEU A 166 -14.44 4.39 5.40
N ALA A 167 -13.39 3.81 5.98
CA ALA A 167 -13.48 3.03 7.20
C ALA A 167 -13.67 3.89 8.46
N PHE A 168 -13.17 5.13 8.47
CA PHE A 168 -13.21 6.05 9.61
C PHE A 168 -13.60 7.45 9.14
N PRO A 169 -14.84 7.64 8.70
CA PRO A 169 -15.30 8.90 8.10
C PRO A 169 -15.33 10.08 9.09
N GLU A 170 -15.38 9.79 10.39
CA GLU A 170 -15.33 10.78 11.47
C GLU A 170 -13.91 11.30 11.73
N ILE A 171 -12.87 10.60 11.23
CA ILE A 171 -11.48 10.99 11.40
C ILE A 171 -11.00 11.74 10.17
N ALA A 172 -10.94 13.05 10.28
CA ALA A 172 -10.40 13.91 9.21
C ALA A 172 -8.88 13.84 9.21
N LEU A 173 -8.32 13.27 8.15
CA LEU A 173 -6.89 13.21 7.90
C LEU A 173 -6.50 14.43 7.06
N ALA A 174 -5.49 15.18 7.50
CA ALA A 174 -4.97 16.23 6.64
C ALA A 174 -4.31 15.59 5.41
N SER A 175 -4.79 15.88 4.21
CA SER A 175 -4.09 15.52 2.97
C SER A 175 -2.71 16.19 2.90
N SER A 176 -2.51 17.19 3.74
CA SER A 176 -1.36 18.05 3.85
C SER A 176 -0.27 17.68 4.88
N PRO A 177 -0.41 16.82 5.92
CA PRO A 177 0.73 16.59 6.82
C PRO A 177 1.93 15.95 6.13
N ALA A 178 1.70 14.98 5.24
CA ALA A 178 2.77 14.45 4.40
C ALA A 178 3.35 15.55 3.48
N PHE A 179 2.51 16.45 2.98
CA PHE A 179 2.92 17.57 2.13
C PHE A 179 3.39 18.79 2.93
N ALA A 180 2.81 19.11 4.08
CA ALA A 180 3.26 20.23 4.92
C ALA A 180 4.65 19.97 5.51
N ILE A 181 4.93 18.73 5.92
CA ILE A 181 6.24 18.34 6.42
C ILE A 181 7.26 18.34 5.28
N LEU A 182 6.91 17.81 4.10
CA LEU A 182 7.75 17.87 2.90
C LEU A 182 8.02 19.32 2.46
N MET A 183 7.00 20.18 2.48
CA MET A 183 7.15 21.62 2.12
C MET A 183 8.00 22.40 3.11
N THR A 184 8.11 21.97 4.36
CA THR A 184 8.96 22.62 5.37
C THR A 184 10.43 22.23 5.22
N ILE A 185 10.71 21.04 4.70
CA ILE A 185 12.08 20.49 4.60
C ILE A 185 12.72 20.76 3.22
N MET A 186 11.90 20.97 2.19
CA MET A 186 12.36 21.26 0.83
C MET A 186 12.50 22.78 0.53
N LYS A 187 12.47 23.63 1.56
CA LYS A 187 12.93 25.02 1.51
C LYS A 187 14.41 25.09 1.91
#